data_6a68ae2d8d01dd8f08b1aea36d762e8b
#
_entry.id   6a68ae2d8d01dd8f08b1aea36d762e8b
#
_cell.length_a   1.000
_cell.length_b   1.000
_cell.length_c   1.000
_cell.angle_alpha   90.00
_cell.angle_beta   90.00
_cell.angle_gamma   90.00
#
_symmetry.space_group_name_H-M   'P 1'
#
loop_
_entity.id
_entity.type
_entity.pdbx_description
1 polymer ?
#
loop_
_entity_poly.entity_id
_entity_poly.type
_entity_poly.pdbx_seq_one_letter_code
_entity_poly.pdbx_strand_id
1 'polypeptide(L)'
;MQDFFEYLNKSIDINDEAKAFISSVIKMREFKKGDILITQGQSKALDNYFVFSGFLRSYIIDNDGKEHTVQFAIKDWWISDYIAYYGKGEAMLSVECLSDCIVLQSDKISIEKVFEKFPHIETFHRKNLEKSFVRLNKRIVNQLQLNARDRYFNFINDFPKMESVAKNYHVASYLGITEQSLSRIRSQE
;
A
#
# COMPACT_ATOMS: atom_id res chain seq x y z
N MET A 1 14.59 -11.74 -3.07
CA MET A 1 14.36 -12.35 -1.73
C MET A 1 15.43 -11.96 -0.71
N GLN A 2 16.72 -11.97 -1.05
CA GLN A 2 17.79 -11.60 -0.09
C GLN A 2 17.55 -10.23 0.55
N ASP A 3 17.32 -9.19 -0.24
CA ASP A 3 17.07 -7.82 0.27
C ASP A 3 15.81 -7.74 1.15
N PHE A 4 14.79 -8.61 0.90
CA PHE A 4 13.62 -8.68 1.77
C PHE A 4 14.00 -9.27 3.14
N PHE A 5 14.83 -10.31 3.17
CA PHE A 5 15.32 -10.83 4.43
C PHE A 5 16.25 -9.84 5.15
N GLU A 6 17.05 -9.08 4.42
CA GLU A 6 17.82 -7.97 5.00
C GLU A 6 16.91 -6.87 5.59
N TYR A 7 15.81 -6.56 4.89
CA TYR A 7 14.79 -5.64 5.44
C TYR A 7 14.16 -6.19 6.72
N LEU A 8 13.78 -7.46 6.76
CA LEU A 8 13.24 -8.10 7.96
C LEU A 8 14.28 -8.13 9.10
N ASN A 9 15.52 -8.45 8.79
CA ASN A 9 16.63 -8.56 9.77
C ASN A 9 16.99 -7.22 10.43
N LYS A 10 16.57 -6.07 9.88
CA LYS A 10 16.69 -4.77 10.57
C LYS A 10 15.84 -4.69 11.84
N SER A 11 14.83 -5.53 11.98
CA SER A 11 13.85 -5.45 13.06
C SER A 11 13.65 -6.74 13.82
N ILE A 12 13.94 -7.89 13.22
CA ILE A 12 13.78 -9.23 13.80
C ILE A 12 14.90 -10.13 13.29
N ASP A 13 15.35 -11.04 14.13
CA ASP A 13 16.30 -12.07 13.70
C ASP A 13 15.55 -13.23 13.03
N ILE A 14 15.94 -13.58 11.80
CA ILE A 14 15.31 -14.63 11.01
C ILE A 14 16.36 -15.71 10.67
N ASN A 15 16.17 -16.89 11.24
CA ASN A 15 17.00 -18.04 10.97
C ASN A 15 16.74 -18.65 9.58
N ASP A 16 17.59 -19.54 9.14
CA ASP A 16 17.50 -20.12 7.78
C ASP A 16 16.25 -21.01 7.60
N GLU A 17 15.73 -21.62 8.65
CA GLU A 17 14.46 -22.36 8.61
C GLU A 17 13.29 -21.40 8.29
N ALA A 18 13.22 -20.27 8.97
CA ALA A 18 12.19 -19.26 8.72
C ALA A 18 12.32 -18.67 7.32
N LYS A 19 13.54 -18.37 6.84
CA LYS A 19 13.77 -17.90 5.47
C LYS A 19 13.29 -18.91 4.43
N ALA A 20 13.62 -20.20 4.60
CA ALA A 20 13.18 -21.26 3.71
C ALA A 20 11.65 -21.37 3.69
N PHE A 21 10.99 -21.36 4.85
CA PHE A 21 9.55 -21.45 4.95
C PHE A 21 8.85 -20.23 4.33
N ILE A 22 9.30 -19.00 4.64
CA ILE A 22 8.80 -17.78 4.04
C ILE A 22 8.94 -17.83 2.51
N SER A 23 10.09 -18.26 1.99
CA SER A 23 10.34 -18.38 0.55
C SER A 23 9.42 -19.39 -0.14
N SER A 24 8.88 -20.36 0.59
CA SER A 24 7.94 -21.34 0.03
C SER A 24 6.52 -20.78 -0.13
N VAL A 25 6.16 -19.73 0.62
CA VAL A 25 4.80 -19.17 0.64
C VAL A 25 4.71 -17.77 0.02
N ILE A 26 5.78 -17.00 0.02
CA ILE A 26 5.84 -15.67 -0.60
C ILE A 26 6.37 -15.78 -2.02
N LYS A 27 5.68 -15.16 -2.98
CA LYS A 27 6.05 -15.16 -4.39
C LYS A 27 6.50 -13.76 -4.82
N MET A 28 7.68 -13.67 -5.42
CA MET A 28 8.10 -12.45 -6.12
C MET A 28 7.35 -12.36 -7.44
N ARG A 29 6.77 -11.20 -7.72
CA ARG A 29 6.00 -10.91 -8.93
C ARG A 29 6.46 -9.58 -9.52
N GLU A 30 6.49 -9.53 -10.83
CA GLU A 30 6.75 -8.33 -11.62
C GLU A 30 5.47 -7.91 -12.31
N PHE A 31 5.15 -6.63 -12.22
CA PHE A 31 3.98 -6.02 -12.85
C PHE A 31 4.38 -4.78 -13.62
N LYS A 32 3.63 -4.49 -14.67
CA LYS A 32 3.80 -3.29 -15.48
C LYS A 32 2.95 -2.15 -14.96
N LYS A 33 3.33 -0.93 -15.30
CA LYS A 33 2.51 0.25 -15.06
C LYS A 33 1.10 0.03 -15.63
N GLY A 34 0.08 0.24 -14.80
CA GLY A 34 -1.33 0.06 -15.13
C GLY A 34 -1.89 -1.33 -14.82
N ASP A 35 -1.05 -2.30 -14.43
CA ASP A 35 -1.56 -3.61 -14.01
C ASP A 35 -2.36 -3.48 -12.71
N ILE A 36 -3.49 -4.18 -12.64
CA ILE A 36 -4.38 -4.21 -11.48
C ILE A 36 -4.18 -5.54 -10.75
N LEU A 37 -3.76 -5.45 -9.50
CA LEU A 37 -3.45 -6.59 -8.63
C LEU A 37 -4.69 -7.11 -7.90
N ILE A 38 -5.56 -6.19 -7.50
CA ILE A 38 -6.88 -6.48 -6.90
C ILE A 38 -7.88 -5.60 -7.63
N THR A 39 -9.02 -6.18 -8.01
CA THR A 39 -10.11 -5.46 -8.65
C THR A 39 -11.29 -5.34 -7.69
N GLN A 40 -11.88 -4.14 -7.54
CA GLN A 40 -13.11 -3.91 -6.78
C GLN A 40 -14.21 -4.87 -7.23
N GLY A 41 -14.92 -5.49 -6.28
CA GLY A 41 -15.90 -6.55 -6.54
C GLY A 41 -15.30 -7.95 -6.72
N GLN A 42 -13.97 -8.10 -6.71
CA GLN A 42 -13.32 -9.41 -6.78
C GLN A 42 -13.66 -10.24 -5.55
N SER A 43 -14.16 -11.46 -5.74
CA SER A 43 -14.35 -12.40 -4.66
C SER A 43 -13.01 -12.96 -4.17
N LYS A 44 -12.86 -13.14 -2.85
CA LYS A 44 -11.66 -13.72 -2.22
C LYS A 44 -10.37 -12.92 -2.49
N ALA A 45 -10.41 -11.61 -2.31
CA ALA A 45 -9.21 -10.75 -2.32
C ALA A 45 -8.37 -10.97 -1.04
N LEU A 46 -7.67 -12.09 -0.97
CA LEU A 46 -6.90 -12.52 0.21
C LEU A 46 -5.38 -12.27 0.05
N ASP A 47 -4.98 -11.62 -1.03
CA ASP A 47 -3.57 -11.33 -1.29
C ASP A 47 -3.12 -10.04 -0.61
N ASN A 48 -1.90 -10.07 -0.06
CA ASN A 48 -1.20 -8.91 0.46
C ASN A 48 0.13 -8.74 -0.29
N TYR A 49 0.48 -7.51 -0.62
CA TYR A 49 1.64 -7.20 -1.43
C TYR A 49 2.61 -6.32 -0.66
N PHE A 50 3.86 -6.79 -0.49
CA PHE A 50 4.96 -5.96 -0.04
C PHE A 50 5.65 -5.34 -1.26
N VAL A 51 5.76 -4.02 -1.28
CA VAL A 51 6.37 -3.28 -2.39
C VAL A 51 7.89 -3.34 -2.27
N PHE A 52 8.52 -4.13 -3.14
CA PHE A 52 9.98 -4.23 -3.22
C PHE A 52 10.56 -3.07 -4.04
N SER A 53 9.91 -2.74 -5.15
CA SER A 53 10.20 -1.55 -5.96
C SER A 53 8.97 -1.09 -6.71
N GLY A 54 8.95 0.21 -7.06
CA GLY A 54 7.83 0.83 -7.77
C GLY A 54 6.86 1.57 -6.86
N PHE A 55 5.73 1.95 -7.44
CA PHE A 55 4.68 2.76 -6.81
C PHE A 55 3.32 2.14 -7.11
N LEU A 56 2.52 1.98 -6.07
CA LEU A 56 1.16 1.45 -6.18
C LEU A 56 0.17 2.41 -5.49
N ARG A 57 -1.10 2.26 -5.82
CA ARG A 57 -2.21 2.86 -5.08
C ARG A 57 -3.33 1.86 -4.85
N SER A 58 -4.10 2.07 -3.78
CA SER A 58 -5.44 1.51 -3.65
C SER A 58 -6.48 2.61 -3.83
N TYR A 59 -7.61 2.27 -4.47
CA TYR A 59 -8.69 3.22 -4.76
C TYR A 59 -10.03 2.51 -4.81
N ILE A 60 -11.10 3.28 -4.61
CA ILE A 60 -12.49 2.86 -4.81
C ILE A 60 -13.06 3.63 -5.99
N ILE A 61 -13.93 2.98 -6.77
CA ILE A 61 -14.77 3.61 -7.79
C ILE A 61 -16.16 3.77 -7.17
N ASP A 62 -16.66 5.01 -7.12
CA ASP A 62 -18.00 5.29 -6.61
C ASP A 62 -19.09 4.98 -7.66
N ASN A 63 -20.36 5.18 -7.28
CA ASN A 63 -21.50 4.91 -8.15
C ASN A 63 -21.55 5.79 -9.41
N ASP A 64 -20.87 6.94 -9.41
CA ASP A 64 -20.75 7.83 -10.56
C ASP A 64 -19.55 7.52 -11.45
N GLY A 65 -18.81 6.44 -11.14
CA GLY A 65 -17.63 6.00 -11.88
C GLY A 65 -16.35 6.78 -11.55
N LYS A 66 -16.36 7.60 -10.50
CA LYS A 66 -15.22 8.42 -10.09
C LYS A 66 -14.30 7.62 -9.15
N GLU A 67 -13.01 7.72 -9.40
CA GLU A 67 -11.99 7.09 -8.58
C GLU A 67 -11.61 7.94 -7.36
N HIS A 68 -11.55 7.30 -6.20
CA HIS A 68 -11.11 7.92 -4.95
C HIS A 68 -9.90 7.15 -4.41
N THR A 69 -8.73 7.78 -4.46
CA THR A 69 -7.48 7.19 -3.96
C THR A 69 -7.50 7.09 -2.43
N VAL A 70 -7.38 5.87 -1.93
CA VAL A 70 -7.38 5.57 -0.49
C VAL A 70 -5.97 5.55 0.07
N GLN A 71 -5.01 4.93 -0.63
CA GLN A 71 -3.64 4.78 -0.17
C GLN A 71 -2.69 4.82 -1.36
N PHE A 72 -1.51 5.42 -1.15
CA PHE A 72 -0.32 5.16 -1.96
C PHE A 72 0.61 4.21 -1.21
N ALA A 73 1.36 3.40 -1.95
CA ALA A 73 2.39 2.54 -1.41
C ALA A 73 3.69 2.69 -2.20
N ILE A 74 4.78 2.75 -1.45
CA ILE A 74 6.15 2.88 -1.96
C ILE A 74 7.00 1.71 -1.43
N LYS A 75 8.25 1.65 -1.83
CA LYS A 75 9.20 0.64 -1.32
C LYS A 75 9.09 0.46 0.19
N ASP A 76 9.15 -0.80 0.63
CA ASP A 76 9.07 -1.26 2.02
C ASP A 76 7.68 -1.10 2.68
N TRP A 77 6.66 -0.80 1.87
CA TRP A 77 5.28 -0.70 2.35
C TRP A 77 4.46 -1.91 1.91
N TRP A 78 3.44 -2.22 2.72
CA TRP A 78 2.43 -3.21 2.39
C TRP A 78 1.19 -2.53 1.82
N ILE A 79 0.55 -3.21 0.85
CA ILE A 79 -0.71 -2.77 0.25
C ILE A 79 -1.61 -3.96 -0.05
N SER A 80 -2.88 -3.80 0.26
CA SER A 80 -3.95 -4.75 -0.03
C SER A 80 -5.30 -4.01 0.05
N ASP A 81 -6.38 -4.69 -0.25
CA ASP A 81 -7.69 -4.34 0.30
C ASP A 81 -7.84 -4.96 1.69
N TYR A 82 -7.43 -4.24 2.72
CA TYR A 82 -7.51 -4.75 4.09
C TYR A 82 -8.94 -4.95 4.61
N ILE A 83 -9.95 -4.36 3.97
CA ILE A 83 -11.35 -4.60 4.29
C ILE A 83 -11.74 -6.02 3.89
N ALA A 84 -11.40 -6.43 2.67
CA ALA A 84 -11.63 -7.80 2.22
C ALA A 84 -10.64 -8.79 2.85
N TYR A 85 -9.37 -8.41 2.99
CA TYR A 85 -8.31 -9.27 3.53
C TYR A 85 -8.61 -9.74 4.97
N TYR A 86 -9.08 -8.85 5.84
CA TYR A 86 -9.45 -9.18 7.23
C TYR A 86 -10.95 -9.45 7.41
N GLY A 87 -11.79 -8.96 6.50
CA GLY A 87 -13.22 -9.20 6.45
C GLY A 87 -13.60 -10.54 5.82
N LYS A 88 -14.85 -10.68 5.45
CA LYS A 88 -15.39 -11.87 4.77
C LYS A 88 -16.20 -11.46 3.53
N GLY A 89 -15.76 -10.47 2.80
CA GLY A 89 -16.48 -9.91 1.67
C GLY A 89 -15.68 -9.90 0.37
N GLU A 90 -16.32 -9.35 -0.64
CA GLU A 90 -15.68 -9.00 -1.90
C GLU A 90 -14.76 -7.79 -1.71
N ALA A 91 -13.81 -7.61 -2.61
CA ALA A 91 -12.92 -6.45 -2.59
C ALA A 91 -13.71 -5.15 -2.72
N MET A 92 -13.52 -4.24 -1.78
CA MET A 92 -14.05 -2.88 -1.85
C MET A 92 -13.12 -1.94 -2.60
N LEU A 93 -11.82 -2.27 -2.66
CA LEU A 93 -10.80 -1.46 -3.29
C LEU A 93 -10.16 -2.19 -4.46
N SER A 94 -9.74 -1.41 -5.46
CA SER A 94 -8.78 -1.87 -6.44
C SER A 94 -7.37 -1.49 -6.02
N VAL A 95 -6.36 -2.31 -6.40
CA VAL A 95 -4.93 -2.03 -6.23
C VAL A 95 -4.27 -2.04 -7.59
N GLU A 96 -3.61 -0.94 -7.96
CA GLU A 96 -3.00 -0.73 -9.28
C GLU A 96 -1.54 -0.30 -9.17
N CYS A 97 -0.73 -0.69 -10.16
CA CYS A 97 0.65 -0.27 -10.34
C CYS A 97 0.72 1.09 -11.05
N LEU A 98 1.32 2.09 -10.42
CA LEU A 98 1.54 3.42 -11.01
C LEU A 98 2.84 3.51 -11.82
N SER A 99 3.74 2.56 -11.63
CA SER A 99 4.97 2.34 -12.39
C SER A 99 5.18 0.84 -12.59
N ASP A 100 6.23 0.44 -13.30
CA ASP A 100 6.69 -0.94 -13.23
C ASP A 100 7.06 -1.27 -11.77
N CYS A 101 6.58 -2.41 -11.27
CA CYS A 101 6.68 -2.80 -9.88
C CYS A 101 7.23 -4.22 -9.72
N ILE A 102 8.03 -4.41 -8.67
CA ILE A 102 8.34 -5.73 -8.12
C ILE A 102 7.70 -5.80 -6.75
N VAL A 103 6.89 -6.81 -6.52
CA VAL A 103 6.20 -7.03 -5.25
C VAL A 103 6.43 -8.45 -4.72
N LEU A 104 6.33 -8.63 -3.42
CA LEU A 104 6.23 -9.93 -2.79
C LEU A 104 4.77 -10.17 -2.42
N GLN A 105 4.16 -11.13 -3.10
CA GLN A 105 2.77 -11.54 -2.91
C GLN A 105 2.70 -12.67 -1.90
N SER A 106 1.80 -12.57 -0.93
CA SER A 106 1.42 -13.64 -0.01
C SER A 106 -0.09 -13.67 0.15
N ASP A 107 -0.68 -14.85 0.18
CA ASP A 107 -2.08 -15.02 0.57
C ASP A 107 -2.22 -15.13 2.08
N LYS A 108 -3.40 -14.79 2.60
CA LYS A 108 -3.71 -14.80 4.03
C LYS A 108 -3.48 -16.13 4.70
N ILE A 109 -3.93 -17.23 4.07
CA ILE A 109 -3.85 -18.56 4.65
C ILE A 109 -2.39 -19.01 4.78
N SER A 110 -1.59 -18.72 3.78
CA SER A 110 -0.17 -19.08 3.76
C SER A 110 0.63 -18.27 4.79
N ILE A 111 0.33 -16.97 4.94
CA ILE A 111 1.04 -16.14 5.91
C ILE A 111 0.66 -16.48 7.36
N GLU A 112 -0.58 -16.88 7.62
CA GLU A 112 -1.02 -17.35 8.93
C GLU A 112 -0.21 -18.57 9.39
N LYS A 113 0.12 -19.50 8.49
CA LYS A 113 1.03 -20.65 8.79
C LYS A 113 2.44 -20.18 9.15
N VAL A 114 2.94 -19.09 8.57
CA VAL A 114 4.22 -18.49 8.95
C VAL A 114 4.14 -17.97 10.39
N PHE A 115 3.05 -17.31 10.74
CA PHE A 115 2.87 -16.74 12.09
C PHE A 115 2.72 -17.81 13.16
N GLU A 116 1.99 -18.88 12.88
CA GLU A 116 1.85 -20.04 13.78
C GLU A 116 3.22 -20.68 14.07
N LYS A 117 4.05 -20.84 13.03
CA LYS A 117 5.36 -21.47 13.18
C LYS A 117 6.44 -20.53 13.74
N PHE A 118 6.35 -19.23 13.43
CA PHE A 118 7.34 -18.21 13.78
C PHE A 118 6.67 -16.96 14.39
N PRO A 119 6.23 -16.98 15.66
CA PRO A 119 5.46 -15.87 16.27
C PRO A 119 6.16 -14.51 16.29
N HIS A 120 7.50 -14.48 16.25
CA HIS A 120 8.25 -13.22 16.16
C HIS A 120 8.04 -12.50 14.82
N ILE A 121 7.73 -13.24 13.73
CA ILE A 121 7.38 -12.67 12.43
C ILE A 121 5.99 -12.03 12.48
N GLU A 122 5.03 -12.64 13.19
CA GLU A 122 3.73 -12.03 13.46
C GLU A 122 3.88 -10.70 14.21
N THR A 123 4.73 -10.66 15.23
CA THR A 123 5.02 -9.42 15.98
C THR A 123 5.55 -8.32 15.06
N PHE A 124 6.43 -8.66 14.13
CA PHE A 124 6.92 -7.72 13.12
C PHE A 124 5.79 -7.24 12.20
N HIS A 125 4.97 -8.17 11.69
CA HIS A 125 3.83 -7.83 10.82
C HIS A 125 2.84 -6.90 11.53
N ARG A 126 2.46 -7.22 12.76
CA ARG A 126 1.59 -6.39 13.61
C ARG A 126 2.15 -4.97 13.79
N LYS A 127 3.45 -4.82 14.09
CA LYS A 127 4.09 -3.49 14.20
C LYS A 127 4.01 -2.69 12.89
N ASN A 128 4.08 -3.34 11.74
CA ASN A 128 3.91 -2.66 10.45
C ASN A 128 2.46 -2.24 10.21
N LEU A 129 1.48 -3.05 10.63
CA LEU A 129 0.06 -2.67 10.60
C LEU A 129 -0.22 -1.49 11.53
N GLU A 130 0.34 -1.48 12.74
CA GLU A 130 0.24 -0.36 13.68
C GLU A 130 0.77 0.95 13.05
N LYS A 131 1.93 0.91 12.39
CA LYS A 131 2.47 2.06 11.66
C LYS A 131 1.54 2.52 10.52
N SER A 132 0.93 1.57 9.81
CA SER A 132 -0.02 1.88 8.72
C SER A 132 -1.29 2.51 9.28
N PHE A 133 -1.81 2.00 10.39
CA PHE A 133 -2.95 2.57 11.11
C PHE A 133 -2.68 4.01 11.57
N VAL A 134 -1.49 4.27 12.14
CA VAL A 134 -1.08 5.63 12.53
C VAL A 134 -1.05 6.56 11.31
N ARG A 135 -0.50 6.13 10.17
CA ARG A 135 -0.47 6.94 8.95
C ARG A 135 -1.88 7.27 8.45
N LEU A 136 -2.76 6.27 8.45
CA LEU A 136 -4.16 6.47 8.03
C LEU A 136 -4.86 7.48 8.95
N ASN A 137 -4.72 7.35 10.28
CA ASN A 137 -5.30 8.30 11.23
C ASN A 137 -4.71 9.71 11.06
N LYS A 138 -3.40 9.86 10.89
CA LYS A 138 -2.79 11.16 10.59
C LYS A 138 -3.38 11.80 9.34
N ARG A 139 -3.60 11.02 8.27
CA ARG A 139 -4.24 11.53 7.06
C ARG A 139 -5.64 12.06 7.34
N ILE A 140 -6.46 11.30 8.09
CA ILE A 140 -7.83 11.73 8.47
C ILE A 140 -7.77 13.03 9.28
N VAL A 141 -6.92 13.11 10.30
CA VAL A 141 -6.74 14.32 11.10
C VAL A 141 -6.30 15.49 10.24
N ASN A 142 -5.34 15.30 9.34
CA ASN A 142 -4.87 16.33 8.42
C ASN A 142 -5.99 16.82 7.48
N GLN A 143 -6.88 15.93 7.02
CA GLN A 143 -8.05 16.35 6.22
C GLN A 143 -9.03 17.21 7.01
N LEU A 144 -9.15 17.01 8.33
CA LEU A 144 -10.05 17.76 9.19
C LEU A 144 -9.47 19.12 9.64
N GLN A 145 -8.15 19.21 9.81
CA GLN A 145 -7.49 20.34 10.45
C GLN A 145 -6.72 21.24 9.48
N LEU A 146 -6.12 20.68 8.43
CA LEU A 146 -5.21 21.40 7.56
C LEU A 146 -5.91 21.92 6.30
N ASN A 147 -5.45 23.06 5.82
CA ASN A 147 -5.84 23.55 4.51
C ASN A 147 -5.20 22.69 3.38
N ALA A 148 -5.66 22.90 2.15
CA ALA A 148 -5.23 22.10 1.00
C ALA A 148 -3.72 22.18 0.72
N ARG A 149 -3.13 23.38 0.94
CA ARG A 149 -1.69 23.63 0.70
C ARG A 149 -0.83 22.84 1.69
N ASP A 150 -1.17 22.89 2.98
CA ASP A 150 -0.42 22.16 4.02
C ASP A 150 -0.54 20.64 3.84
N ARG A 151 -1.72 20.13 3.43
CA ARG A 151 -1.90 18.71 3.08
C ARG A 151 -1.02 18.30 1.91
N TYR A 152 -0.88 19.16 0.91
CA TYR A 152 -0.03 18.92 -0.25
C TYR A 152 1.46 18.84 0.15
N PHE A 153 1.96 19.75 0.98
CA PHE A 153 3.34 19.68 1.47
C PHE A 153 3.61 18.43 2.31
N ASN A 154 2.68 18.04 3.16
CA ASN A 154 2.78 16.78 3.90
C ASN A 154 2.83 15.58 2.94
N PHE A 155 2.02 15.60 1.89
CA PHE A 155 2.03 14.55 0.87
C PHE A 155 3.39 14.44 0.14
N ILE A 156 3.99 15.53 -0.27
CA ILE A 156 5.32 15.52 -0.93
C ILE A 156 6.39 14.95 0.01
N ASN A 157 6.34 15.32 1.29
CA ASN A 157 7.29 14.81 2.29
C ASN A 157 7.10 13.30 2.54
N ASP A 158 5.84 12.83 2.62
CA ASP A 158 5.51 11.43 2.88
C ASP A 158 5.78 10.54 1.66
N PHE A 159 5.64 11.08 0.45
CA PHE A 159 5.76 10.35 -0.82
C PHE A 159 6.70 11.05 -1.81
N PRO A 160 8.00 11.07 -1.54
CA PRO A 160 8.97 11.62 -2.49
C PRO A 160 8.86 10.94 -3.85
N LYS A 161 8.87 11.70 -4.93
CA LYS A 161 8.73 11.24 -6.33
C LYS A 161 7.33 10.76 -6.75
N MET A 162 6.34 10.69 -5.85
CA MET A 162 4.99 10.24 -6.22
C MET A 162 4.36 11.16 -7.28
N GLU A 163 4.63 12.46 -7.23
CA GLU A 163 4.11 13.42 -8.19
C GLU A 163 4.59 13.19 -9.64
N SER A 164 5.78 12.65 -9.81
CA SER A 164 6.31 12.32 -11.15
C SER A 164 5.71 11.04 -11.73
N VAL A 165 5.02 10.26 -10.93
CA VAL A 165 4.49 8.94 -11.29
C VAL A 165 2.96 8.90 -11.30
N ALA A 166 2.33 9.49 -10.28
CA ALA A 166 0.88 9.52 -10.15
C ALA A 166 0.26 10.61 -11.06
N LYS A 167 -0.89 10.30 -11.64
CA LYS A 167 -1.67 11.30 -12.39
C LYS A 167 -2.23 12.36 -11.43
N ASN A 168 -2.48 13.57 -11.93
CA ASN A 168 -2.98 14.67 -11.12
C ASN A 168 -4.26 14.34 -10.36
N TYR A 169 -5.20 13.66 -11.01
CA TYR A 169 -6.46 13.28 -10.36
C TYR A 169 -6.27 12.25 -9.25
N HIS A 170 -5.22 11.37 -9.29
CA HIS A 170 -4.90 10.48 -8.18
C HIS A 170 -4.46 11.25 -6.94
N VAL A 171 -3.57 12.24 -7.14
CA VAL A 171 -3.05 13.08 -6.06
C VAL A 171 -4.16 13.99 -5.50
N ALA A 172 -4.93 14.64 -6.38
CA ALA A 172 -6.04 15.50 -5.99
C ALA A 172 -7.09 14.72 -5.17
N SER A 173 -7.46 13.53 -5.63
CA SER A 173 -8.37 12.63 -4.93
C SER A 173 -7.82 12.22 -3.55
N TYR A 174 -6.55 11.85 -3.45
CA TYR A 174 -5.91 11.51 -2.18
C TYR A 174 -5.92 12.66 -1.18
N LEU A 175 -5.71 13.89 -1.67
CA LEU A 175 -5.73 15.12 -0.87
C LEU A 175 -7.13 15.63 -0.56
N GLY A 176 -8.19 15.09 -1.20
CA GLY A 176 -9.57 15.56 -1.05
C GLY A 176 -9.78 16.95 -1.64
N ILE A 177 -9.17 17.25 -2.79
CA ILE A 177 -9.28 18.52 -3.52
C ILE A 177 -9.57 18.28 -5.00
N THR A 178 -9.85 19.35 -5.75
CA THR A 178 -9.97 19.28 -7.22
C THR A 178 -8.59 19.37 -7.89
N GLU A 179 -8.49 18.87 -9.13
CA GLU A 179 -7.25 19.02 -9.92
C GLU A 179 -6.88 20.48 -10.16
N GLN A 180 -7.88 21.36 -10.33
CA GLN A 180 -7.66 22.80 -10.48
C GLN A 180 -7.05 23.41 -9.20
N SER A 181 -7.51 22.95 -8.03
CA SER A 181 -6.92 23.38 -6.75
C SER A 181 -5.49 22.89 -6.60
N LEU A 182 -5.21 21.64 -6.99
CA LEU A 182 -3.85 21.07 -6.99
C LEU A 182 -2.93 21.87 -7.92
N SER A 183 -3.36 22.15 -9.16
CA SER A 183 -2.60 22.96 -10.11
C SER A 183 -2.27 24.34 -9.57
N ARG A 184 -3.25 25.01 -8.93
CA ARG A 184 -3.03 26.33 -8.33
C ARG A 184 -2.04 26.29 -7.16
N ILE A 185 -2.09 25.26 -6.31
CA ILE A 185 -1.12 25.10 -5.21
C ILE A 185 0.28 25.00 -5.76
N ARG A 186 0.49 24.18 -6.79
CA ARG A 186 1.80 23.99 -7.45
C ARG A 186 2.33 25.25 -8.15
N SER A 187 1.44 26.08 -8.73
CA SER A 187 1.86 27.32 -9.43
C SER A 187 2.22 28.46 -8.46
N GLN A 188 2.01 28.31 -7.18
CA GLN A 188 2.35 29.27 -6.13
C GLN A 188 3.65 28.91 -5.39
N GLU A 189 4.36 27.90 -5.89
CA GLU A 189 5.73 27.56 -5.49
C GLU A 189 6.75 28.32 -6.36
#